data_9bbe205d270c3ccf675d2b0627ac743a
#
_entry.id   9bbe205d270c3ccf675d2b0627ac743a
#
_cell.length_a   1.000
_cell.length_b   1.000
_cell.length_c   1.000
_cell.angle_alpha   90.00
_cell.angle_beta   90.00
_cell.angle_gamma   90.00
#
_symmetry.space_group_name_H-M   'P 1'
#
loop_
_entity.id
_entity.type
_entity.pdbx_description
1 polymer ?
#
loop_
_entity_poly.entity_id
_entity_poly.type
_entity_poly.pdbx_seq_one_letter_code
_entity_poly.pdbx_strand_id
1 'polypeptide(L)'
;ANRQRQINDGALPERTGNIPNGVKLERFAPLRAQRPSEPPPVLCLIGRVVPIKDIKTFIRAMRRVANQRPDAQGWIAGPAEEDPDYAEECRNLVRSLGLQEQVRFLGMQRVEELMPRIGLVVLSSISEALPLVLLEGYAAGVPAVSTDVGSCRQLIEGLDEEDRALGPSGVVVPIAEPQQLADAALQLLGDTAAWQAASRAAIARVERYYTDRLMFERYRQVYERALARTPGAA
;
A
#
# COMPACT_ATOMS: atom_id res chain seq x y z
N ALA A 1 7.04 -12.64 -7.33
CA ALA A 1 7.92 -12.06 -8.36
C ALA A 1 9.40 -12.32 -8.09
N ASN A 2 9.95 -11.92 -6.94
CA ASN A 2 11.41 -12.05 -6.67
C ASN A 2 11.93 -13.49 -6.63
N ARG A 3 11.18 -14.43 -6.02
CA ARG A 3 11.57 -15.86 -5.99
C ARG A 3 11.67 -16.44 -7.40
N GLN A 4 10.69 -16.17 -8.26
CA GLN A 4 10.72 -16.69 -9.64
C GLN A 4 11.90 -16.12 -10.44
N ARG A 5 12.22 -14.84 -10.24
CA ARG A 5 13.40 -14.22 -10.85
C ARG A 5 14.68 -14.91 -10.40
N GLN A 6 14.86 -15.15 -9.10
CA GLN A 6 16.03 -15.88 -8.58
C GLN A 6 16.15 -17.30 -9.17
N ILE A 7 15.02 -18.01 -9.31
CA ILE A 7 15.01 -19.33 -9.95
C ILE A 7 15.42 -19.24 -11.43
N ASN A 8 14.89 -18.26 -12.15
CA ASN A 8 15.26 -18.01 -13.54
C ASN A 8 16.75 -17.63 -13.69
N ASP A 9 17.33 -16.97 -12.67
CA ASP A 9 18.74 -16.61 -12.60
C ASP A 9 19.64 -17.79 -12.11
N GLY A 10 19.07 -19.01 -11.95
CA GLY A 10 19.79 -20.23 -11.64
C GLY A 10 19.73 -20.71 -10.18
N ALA A 11 18.94 -20.06 -9.32
CA ALA A 11 18.77 -20.52 -7.96
C ALA A 11 17.90 -21.80 -7.92
N LEU A 12 18.32 -22.79 -7.12
CA LEU A 12 17.58 -24.03 -6.96
C LEU A 12 16.21 -23.79 -6.26
N PRO A 13 15.09 -24.22 -6.86
CA PRO A 13 13.75 -24.00 -6.30
C PRO A 13 13.59 -24.46 -4.84
N GLU A 14 14.20 -25.61 -4.49
CA GLU A 14 14.16 -26.19 -3.14
C GLU A 14 15.03 -25.43 -2.11
N ARG A 15 15.89 -24.53 -2.57
CA ARG A 15 16.74 -23.65 -1.74
C ARG A 15 16.26 -22.21 -1.70
N THR A 16 15.15 -21.92 -2.40
CA THR A 16 14.55 -20.58 -2.42
C THR A 16 13.21 -20.58 -1.69
N GLY A 17 13.06 -19.64 -0.75
CA GLY A 17 11.82 -19.39 -0.03
C GLY A 17 11.36 -17.95 -0.19
N ASN A 18 10.07 -17.70 0.01
CA ASN A 18 9.54 -16.36 0.12
C ASN A 18 9.13 -16.10 1.56
N ILE A 19 9.73 -15.09 2.18
CA ILE A 19 9.33 -14.59 3.50
C ILE A 19 8.78 -13.19 3.26
N PRO A 20 7.46 -12.99 3.36
CA PRO A 20 6.88 -11.66 3.21
C PRO A 20 7.34 -10.75 4.35
N ASN A 21 7.46 -9.47 4.05
CA ASN A 21 7.71 -8.46 5.07
C ASN A 21 6.57 -8.45 6.09
N GLY A 22 6.91 -8.12 7.33
CA GLY A 22 5.96 -7.91 8.41
C GLY A 22 5.95 -6.46 8.88
N VAL A 23 4.85 -6.05 9.49
CA VAL A 23 4.69 -4.75 10.11
C VAL A 23 4.61 -4.88 11.64
N LYS A 24 5.14 -3.89 12.34
CA LYS A 24 5.04 -3.75 13.80
C LYS A 24 3.62 -3.29 14.17
N LEU A 25 2.78 -4.21 14.62
CA LEU A 25 1.38 -3.89 14.96
C LEU A 25 1.28 -2.85 16.08
N GLU A 26 2.18 -2.90 17.06
CA GLU A 26 2.18 -2.00 18.23
C GLU A 26 2.28 -0.52 17.84
N ARG A 27 2.86 -0.21 16.67
CA ARG A 27 2.95 1.16 16.15
C ARG A 27 1.64 1.68 15.58
N PHE A 28 0.85 0.80 14.96
CA PHE A 28 -0.28 1.21 14.14
C PHE A 28 -1.65 0.80 14.71
N ALA A 29 -1.74 -0.34 15.39
CA ALA A 29 -3.00 -0.82 15.95
C ALA A 29 -3.68 0.17 16.93
N PRO A 30 -2.95 0.91 17.78
CA PRO A 30 -3.57 1.91 18.66
C PRO A 30 -4.26 3.06 17.90
N LEU A 31 -3.85 3.32 16.65
CA LEU A 31 -4.43 4.38 15.82
C LEU A 31 -5.87 4.07 15.38
N ARG A 32 -6.28 2.80 15.42
CA ARG A 32 -7.64 2.37 15.06
C ARG A 32 -8.70 3.07 15.92
N ALA A 33 -8.41 3.29 17.20
CA ALA A 33 -9.31 3.98 18.11
C ALA A 33 -9.53 5.47 17.77
N GLN A 34 -8.65 6.05 16.97
CA GLN A 34 -8.71 7.44 16.53
C GLN A 34 -9.41 7.59 15.17
N ARG A 35 -9.77 6.48 14.53
CA ARG A 35 -10.40 6.54 13.20
C ARG A 35 -11.88 6.90 13.31
N PRO A 36 -12.38 7.76 12.41
CA PRO A 36 -13.80 8.07 12.35
C PRO A 36 -14.63 6.87 11.88
N SER A 37 -15.91 6.90 12.15
CA SER A 37 -16.89 5.89 11.69
C SER A 37 -17.18 5.97 10.20
N GLU A 38 -16.93 7.13 9.58
CA GLU A 38 -17.10 7.37 8.15
C GLU A 38 -15.73 7.56 7.48
N PRO A 39 -15.61 7.26 6.17
CA PRO A 39 -14.35 7.42 5.47
C PRO A 39 -13.96 8.91 5.39
N PRO A 40 -12.81 9.32 5.94
CA PRO A 40 -12.26 10.66 5.67
C PRO A 40 -12.12 10.87 4.15
N PRO A 41 -12.47 12.04 3.61
CA PRO A 41 -12.38 12.29 2.16
C PRO A 41 -10.93 12.57 1.74
N VAL A 42 -9.98 11.80 2.25
CA VAL A 42 -8.55 11.97 2.03
C VAL A 42 -7.96 10.69 1.41
N LEU A 43 -7.43 10.83 0.21
CA LEU A 43 -6.64 9.82 -0.48
C LEU A 43 -5.16 10.14 -0.25
N CYS A 44 -4.39 9.19 0.24
CA CYS A 44 -2.99 9.44 0.53
C CYS A 44 -2.06 8.47 -0.21
N LEU A 45 -1.19 9.01 -1.04
CA LEU A 45 -0.07 8.30 -1.61
C LEU A 45 1.15 8.56 -0.72
N ILE A 46 1.71 7.49 -0.15
CA ILE A 46 2.85 7.55 0.76
C ILE A 46 4.04 6.86 0.10
N GLY A 47 5.09 7.62 -0.18
CA GLY A 47 6.31 7.15 -0.82
C GLY A 47 7.11 8.26 -1.46
N ARG A 48 8.31 7.93 -1.95
CA ARG A 48 9.18 8.87 -2.67
C ARG A 48 8.49 9.42 -3.91
N VAL A 49 8.72 10.70 -4.21
CA VAL A 49 8.19 11.33 -5.43
C VAL A 49 9.14 11.04 -6.58
N VAL A 50 9.01 9.86 -7.18
CA VAL A 50 9.86 9.34 -8.27
C VAL A 50 9.01 8.65 -9.34
N PRO A 51 9.48 8.53 -10.61
CA PRO A 51 8.69 7.99 -11.73
C PRO A 51 8.07 6.62 -11.49
N ILE A 52 8.76 5.71 -10.80
CA ILE A 52 8.26 4.35 -10.53
C ILE A 52 6.98 4.34 -9.66
N LYS A 53 6.71 5.42 -8.91
CA LYS A 53 5.50 5.59 -8.10
C LYS A 53 4.32 6.14 -8.90
N ASP A 54 4.56 6.59 -10.12
CA ASP A 54 3.58 7.17 -11.05
C ASP A 54 2.60 8.15 -10.39
N ILE A 55 3.19 9.14 -9.70
CA ILE A 55 2.45 10.22 -9.02
C ILE A 55 1.52 10.95 -9.99
N LYS A 56 1.89 11.01 -11.28
CA LYS A 56 1.08 11.68 -12.31
C LYS A 56 -0.27 10.97 -12.54
N THR A 57 -0.31 9.64 -12.48
CA THR A 57 -1.56 8.88 -12.53
C THR A 57 -2.44 9.18 -11.32
N PHE A 58 -1.87 9.26 -10.11
CA PHE A 58 -2.60 9.68 -8.91
C PHE A 58 -3.19 11.10 -9.06
N ILE A 59 -2.39 12.08 -9.53
CA ILE A 59 -2.85 13.46 -9.73
C ILE A 59 -4.00 13.52 -10.75
N ARG A 60 -3.90 12.79 -11.86
CA ARG A 60 -4.99 12.71 -12.86
C ARG A 60 -6.25 12.06 -12.28
N ALA A 61 -6.10 11.03 -11.46
CA ALA A 61 -7.22 10.43 -10.74
C ALA A 61 -7.87 11.43 -9.79
N MET A 62 -7.09 12.23 -9.07
CA MET A 62 -7.60 13.27 -8.17
C MET A 62 -8.43 14.33 -8.92
N ARG A 63 -8.13 14.64 -10.19
CA ARG A 63 -8.98 15.55 -10.97
C ARG A 63 -10.40 15.00 -11.13
N ARG A 64 -10.53 13.70 -11.40
CA ARG A 64 -11.84 13.04 -11.52
C ARG A 64 -12.54 12.95 -10.15
N VAL A 65 -11.79 12.61 -9.12
CA VAL A 65 -12.31 12.57 -7.73
C VAL A 65 -12.84 13.95 -7.33
N ALA A 66 -12.06 15.01 -7.49
CA ALA A 66 -12.44 16.37 -7.11
C ALA A 66 -13.68 16.90 -7.89
N ASN A 67 -13.90 16.46 -9.12
CA ASN A 67 -15.09 16.80 -9.88
C ASN A 67 -16.38 16.20 -9.28
N GLN A 68 -16.31 15.04 -8.63
CA GLN A 68 -17.46 14.34 -8.03
C GLN A 68 -17.55 14.56 -6.52
N ARG A 69 -16.42 14.77 -5.87
CA ARG A 69 -16.29 15.07 -4.44
C ARG A 69 -15.35 16.26 -4.24
N PRO A 70 -15.87 17.49 -4.29
CA PRO A 70 -15.08 18.71 -4.15
C PRO A 70 -14.36 18.84 -2.78
N ASP A 71 -14.88 18.15 -1.76
CA ASP A 71 -14.29 18.04 -0.41
C ASP A 71 -13.12 17.09 -0.33
N ALA A 72 -12.90 16.25 -1.35
CA ALA A 72 -11.83 15.26 -1.34
C ALA A 72 -10.45 15.90 -1.46
N GLN A 73 -9.51 15.37 -0.67
CA GLN A 73 -8.10 15.79 -0.65
C GLN A 73 -7.19 14.64 -1.12
N GLY A 74 -6.22 14.97 -1.95
CA GLY A 74 -5.14 14.06 -2.36
C GLY A 74 -3.84 14.47 -1.68
N TRP A 75 -3.31 13.62 -0.80
CA TRP A 75 -2.05 13.88 -0.13
C TRP A 75 -0.93 13.04 -0.74
N ILE A 76 0.21 13.67 -1.01
CA ILE A 76 1.44 13.03 -1.48
C ILE A 76 2.48 13.23 -0.38
N ALA A 77 2.75 12.18 0.37
CA ALA A 77 3.62 12.19 1.54
C ALA A 77 4.90 11.39 1.28
N GLY A 78 6.02 12.05 1.27
CA GLY A 78 7.35 11.46 1.09
C GLY A 78 8.35 12.43 0.48
N PRO A 79 9.64 12.04 0.44
CA PRO A 79 10.70 12.89 -0.06
C PRO A 79 10.60 13.09 -1.58
N ALA A 80 10.99 14.28 -2.03
CA ALA A 80 10.98 14.69 -3.44
C ALA A 80 12.40 15.04 -3.95
N GLU A 81 13.41 14.86 -3.11
CA GLU A 81 14.78 15.28 -3.36
C GLU A 81 15.55 14.30 -4.24
N GLU A 82 15.07 13.05 -4.38
CA GLU A 82 15.71 12.02 -5.20
C GLU A 82 15.56 12.31 -6.71
N ASP A 83 14.44 12.90 -7.12
CA ASP A 83 14.15 13.31 -8.49
C ASP A 83 13.41 14.66 -8.50
N PRO A 84 14.14 15.76 -8.35
CA PRO A 84 13.53 17.10 -8.28
C PRO A 84 12.77 17.51 -9.54
N ASP A 85 13.26 17.08 -10.71
CA ASP A 85 12.65 17.39 -12.00
C ASP A 85 11.27 16.72 -12.12
N TYR A 86 11.21 15.42 -11.80
CA TYR A 86 9.93 14.70 -11.77
C TYR A 86 8.96 15.30 -10.74
N ALA A 87 9.47 15.67 -9.58
CA ALA A 87 8.65 16.31 -8.54
C ALA A 87 8.08 17.66 -9.03
N GLU A 88 8.87 18.45 -9.76
CA GLU A 88 8.39 19.71 -10.34
C GLU A 88 7.40 19.47 -11.47
N GLU A 89 7.60 18.46 -12.33
CA GLU A 89 6.61 18.04 -13.31
C GLU A 89 5.27 17.66 -12.66
N CYS A 90 5.31 16.97 -11.53
CA CYS A 90 4.10 16.62 -10.77
C CYS A 90 3.40 17.87 -10.21
N ARG A 91 4.15 18.85 -9.66
CA ARG A 91 3.57 20.12 -9.20
C ARG A 91 2.97 20.94 -10.35
N ASN A 92 3.65 20.94 -11.50
CA ASN A 92 3.15 21.59 -12.73
C ASN A 92 1.84 20.94 -13.19
N LEU A 93 1.74 19.61 -13.11
CA LEU A 93 0.51 18.89 -13.45
C LEU A 93 -0.64 19.25 -12.49
N VAL A 94 -0.38 19.38 -11.20
CA VAL A 94 -1.38 19.86 -10.22
C VAL A 94 -1.88 21.26 -10.62
N ARG A 95 -0.96 22.20 -10.96
CA ARG A 95 -1.31 23.54 -11.40
C ARG A 95 -2.13 23.55 -12.69
N SER A 96 -1.70 22.79 -13.69
CA SER A 96 -2.38 22.72 -15.00
C SER A 96 -3.78 22.13 -14.92
N LEU A 97 -4.02 21.24 -13.95
CA LEU A 97 -5.33 20.64 -13.71
C LEU A 97 -6.20 21.44 -12.73
N GLY A 98 -5.72 22.57 -12.19
CA GLY A 98 -6.46 23.39 -11.23
C GLY A 98 -6.74 22.66 -9.91
N LEU A 99 -5.75 21.87 -9.39
CA LEU A 99 -5.92 21.04 -8.20
C LEU A 99 -5.15 21.56 -6.98
N GLN A 100 -4.72 22.84 -6.97
CA GLN A 100 -3.88 23.39 -5.92
C GLN A 100 -4.52 23.33 -4.53
N GLU A 101 -5.85 23.41 -4.47
CA GLU A 101 -6.60 23.33 -3.21
C GLU A 101 -6.84 21.87 -2.76
N GLN A 102 -6.87 20.92 -3.71
CA GLN A 102 -7.20 19.51 -3.43
C GLN A 102 -5.96 18.63 -3.28
N VAL A 103 -4.86 18.92 -3.97
CA VAL A 103 -3.65 18.07 -3.93
C VAL A 103 -2.52 18.77 -3.18
N ARG A 104 -1.99 18.10 -2.16
CA ARG A 104 -0.93 18.62 -1.30
C ARG A 104 0.29 17.71 -1.29
N PHE A 105 1.47 18.29 -1.52
CA PHE A 105 2.76 17.64 -1.27
C PHE A 105 3.17 17.93 0.17
N LEU A 106 3.20 16.91 1.00
CA LEU A 106 3.45 17.04 2.44
C LEU A 106 4.93 16.92 2.82
N GLY A 107 5.78 16.50 1.86
CA GLY A 107 7.17 16.14 2.18
C GLY A 107 7.24 14.91 3.09
N MET A 108 8.37 14.75 3.77
CA MET A 108 8.57 13.65 4.71
C MET A 108 7.60 13.78 5.90
N GLN A 109 6.84 12.75 6.16
CA GLN A 109 5.87 12.68 7.26
C GLN A 109 6.07 11.40 8.08
N ARG A 110 5.67 11.44 9.33
CA ARG A 110 5.48 10.22 10.12
C ARG A 110 4.18 9.54 9.71
N VAL A 111 4.28 8.31 9.25
CA VAL A 111 3.13 7.57 8.70
C VAL A 111 2.02 7.41 9.75
N GLU A 112 2.39 7.25 11.01
CA GLU A 112 1.46 7.14 12.15
C GLU A 112 0.57 8.40 12.31
N GLU A 113 1.08 9.58 11.96
CA GLU A 113 0.33 10.84 12.08
C GLU A 113 -0.68 11.02 10.92
N LEU A 114 -0.44 10.34 9.80
CA LEU A 114 -1.34 10.38 8.64
C LEU A 114 -2.51 9.40 8.78
N MET A 115 -2.25 8.17 9.29
CA MET A 115 -3.20 7.07 9.27
C MET A 115 -4.59 7.38 9.87
N PRO A 116 -4.74 8.11 11.01
CA PRO A 116 -6.07 8.45 11.52
C PRO A 116 -6.87 9.39 10.63
N ARG A 117 -6.20 10.13 9.75
CA ARG A 117 -6.76 11.25 8.97
C ARG A 117 -7.10 10.87 7.53
N ILE A 118 -6.64 9.73 7.04
CA ILE A 118 -6.81 9.32 5.65
C ILE A 118 -7.91 8.26 5.51
N GLY A 119 -8.70 8.36 4.46
CA GLY A 119 -9.72 7.38 4.11
C GLY A 119 -9.14 6.18 3.39
N LEU A 120 -8.20 6.42 2.48
CA LEU A 120 -7.58 5.40 1.65
C LEU A 120 -6.07 5.60 1.52
N VAL A 121 -5.32 4.52 1.61
CA VAL A 121 -3.96 4.45 1.05
C VAL A 121 -4.08 4.20 -0.45
N VAL A 122 -3.37 4.99 -1.25
CA VAL A 122 -3.35 4.83 -2.72
C VAL A 122 -1.95 4.52 -3.21
N LEU A 123 -1.84 3.49 -4.05
CA LEU A 123 -0.63 3.20 -4.81
C LEU A 123 -0.95 3.24 -6.30
N SER A 124 -0.28 4.15 -7.01
CA SER A 124 -0.32 4.25 -8.48
C SER A 124 0.93 3.67 -9.14
N SER A 125 1.80 3.01 -8.38
CA SER A 125 3.10 2.53 -8.80
C SER A 125 3.03 1.64 -10.04
N ILE A 126 4.08 1.71 -10.88
CA ILE A 126 4.28 0.81 -12.03
C ILE A 126 5.07 -0.45 -11.67
N SER A 127 5.70 -0.47 -10.51
CA SER A 127 6.40 -1.65 -9.98
C SER A 127 6.52 -1.58 -8.46
N GLU A 128 6.22 -2.69 -7.80
CA GLU A 128 6.41 -2.92 -6.37
C GLU A 128 6.89 -4.37 -6.15
N ALA A 129 7.50 -4.63 -5.00
CA ALA A 129 7.69 -6.00 -4.54
C ALA A 129 6.57 -6.39 -3.57
N LEU A 130 6.67 -5.91 -2.32
CA LEU A 130 5.64 -6.00 -1.29
C LEU A 130 5.64 -4.64 -0.57
N PRO A 131 4.67 -3.76 -0.85
CA PRO A 131 4.67 -2.40 -0.34
C PRO A 131 4.32 -2.36 1.15
N LEU A 132 5.27 -1.93 1.98
CA LEU A 132 5.10 -1.82 3.43
C LEU A 132 3.97 -0.87 3.80
N VAL A 133 3.77 0.19 3.02
CA VAL A 133 2.71 1.18 3.30
C VAL A 133 1.31 0.58 3.28
N LEU A 134 1.05 -0.47 2.48
CA LEU A 134 -0.22 -1.21 2.56
C LEU A 134 -0.34 -1.94 3.88
N LEU A 135 0.71 -2.61 4.35
CA LEU A 135 0.71 -3.30 5.64
C LEU A 135 0.54 -2.32 6.82
N GLU A 136 1.20 -1.16 6.75
CA GLU A 136 1.07 -0.08 7.73
C GLU A 136 -0.36 0.48 7.75
N GLY A 137 -0.93 0.75 6.57
CA GLY A 137 -2.34 1.14 6.42
C GLY A 137 -3.29 0.11 7.01
N TYR A 138 -3.11 -1.17 6.67
CA TYR A 138 -3.93 -2.27 7.19
C TYR A 138 -3.82 -2.42 8.70
N ALA A 139 -2.62 -2.28 9.25
CA ALA A 139 -2.41 -2.30 10.69
C ALA A 139 -3.13 -1.15 11.41
N ALA A 140 -3.28 -0.01 10.76
CA ALA A 140 -4.07 1.13 11.24
C ALA A 140 -5.56 1.06 10.85
N GLY A 141 -6.01 0.05 10.09
CA GLY A 141 -7.38 -0.09 9.63
C GLY A 141 -7.75 0.82 8.45
N VAL A 142 -6.77 1.17 7.61
CA VAL A 142 -6.98 1.98 6.40
C VAL A 142 -7.04 1.06 5.18
N PRO A 143 -8.16 1.01 4.44
CA PRO A 143 -8.26 0.30 3.17
C PRO A 143 -7.40 0.94 2.07
N ALA A 144 -7.20 0.22 0.96
CA ALA A 144 -6.35 0.69 -0.11
C ALA A 144 -7.00 0.63 -1.50
N VAL A 145 -6.53 1.50 -2.39
CA VAL A 145 -6.66 1.34 -3.85
C VAL A 145 -5.26 1.25 -4.43
N SER A 146 -4.96 0.19 -5.17
CA SER A 146 -3.61 -0.05 -5.67
C SER A 146 -3.63 -0.54 -7.11
N THR A 147 -2.60 -0.16 -7.87
CA THR A 147 -2.28 -0.80 -9.14
C THR A 147 -1.90 -2.27 -8.93
N ASP A 148 -2.16 -3.11 -9.95
CA ASP A 148 -1.85 -4.54 -9.96
C ASP A 148 -0.37 -4.81 -10.21
N VAL A 149 0.45 -4.55 -9.22
CA VAL A 149 1.91 -4.71 -9.30
C VAL A 149 2.45 -5.50 -8.11
N GLY A 150 3.46 -6.31 -8.34
CA GLY A 150 4.12 -7.10 -7.29
C GLY A 150 3.15 -7.97 -6.50
N SER A 151 3.06 -7.77 -5.19
CA SER A 151 2.16 -8.49 -4.30
C SER A 151 0.86 -7.70 -3.97
N CYS A 152 0.58 -6.59 -4.65
CA CYS A 152 -0.57 -5.73 -4.31
C CYS A 152 -1.90 -6.48 -4.39
N ARG A 153 -2.14 -7.24 -5.48
CA ARG A 153 -3.34 -8.07 -5.62
C ARG A 153 -3.48 -9.07 -4.48
N GLN A 154 -2.41 -9.77 -4.15
CA GLN A 154 -2.40 -10.71 -3.03
C GLN A 154 -2.72 -10.04 -1.69
N LEU A 155 -2.16 -8.83 -1.45
CA LEU A 155 -2.43 -8.08 -0.22
C LEU A 155 -3.87 -7.60 -0.14
N ILE A 156 -4.50 -7.29 -1.26
CA ILE A 156 -5.87 -6.74 -1.31
C ILE A 156 -6.92 -7.85 -1.34
N GLU A 157 -6.75 -8.85 -2.20
CA GLU A 157 -7.76 -9.89 -2.45
C GLU A 157 -7.53 -11.18 -1.64
N GLY A 158 -6.32 -11.38 -1.12
CA GLY A 158 -5.90 -12.59 -0.41
C GLY A 158 -5.08 -13.55 -1.27
N LEU A 159 -4.19 -14.29 -0.61
CA LEU A 159 -3.27 -15.24 -1.25
C LEU A 159 -3.96 -16.56 -1.63
N ASP A 160 -4.69 -17.14 -0.68
CA ASP A 160 -5.37 -18.43 -0.79
C ASP A 160 -6.84 -18.32 -0.40
N GLU A 161 -7.54 -19.44 -0.37
CA GLU A 161 -8.98 -19.48 -0.10
C GLU A 161 -9.31 -18.95 1.32
N GLU A 162 -8.50 -19.30 2.31
CA GLU A 162 -8.67 -18.89 3.70
C GLU A 162 -8.47 -17.38 3.87
N ASP A 163 -7.45 -16.83 3.21
CA ASP A 163 -7.19 -15.38 3.21
C ASP A 163 -8.28 -14.62 2.43
N ARG A 164 -8.73 -15.15 1.28
CA ARG A 164 -9.83 -14.56 0.50
C ARG A 164 -11.15 -14.54 1.25
N ALA A 165 -11.39 -15.50 2.13
CA ALA A 165 -12.59 -15.54 2.98
C ALA A 165 -12.69 -14.33 3.94
N LEU A 166 -11.59 -13.62 4.21
CA LEU A 166 -11.61 -12.37 4.97
C LEU A 166 -12.29 -11.21 4.21
N GLY A 167 -12.48 -11.37 2.91
CA GLY A 167 -12.94 -10.31 2.02
C GLY A 167 -11.80 -9.42 1.50
N PRO A 168 -12.10 -8.52 0.53
CA PRO A 168 -11.11 -7.61 -0.01
C PRO A 168 -10.81 -6.46 0.97
N SER A 169 -9.54 -6.10 1.11
CA SER A 169 -9.09 -4.95 1.92
C SER A 169 -8.96 -3.66 1.11
N GLY A 170 -9.56 -3.62 -0.06
CA GLY A 170 -9.52 -2.50 -0.99
C GLY A 170 -9.84 -2.91 -2.42
N VAL A 171 -9.35 -2.15 -3.38
CA VAL A 171 -9.58 -2.40 -4.82
C VAL A 171 -8.25 -2.41 -5.57
N VAL A 172 -8.11 -3.35 -6.51
CA VAL A 172 -6.97 -3.43 -7.44
C VAL A 172 -7.39 -2.91 -8.81
N VAL A 173 -6.55 -2.06 -9.40
CA VAL A 173 -6.78 -1.46 -10.72
C VAL A 173 -5.58 -1.69 -11.65
N PRO A 174 -5.73 -1.61 -12.97
CA PRO A 174 -4.58 -1.69 -13.89
C PRO A 174 -3.61 -0.51 -13.71
N ILE A 175 -2.36 -0.72 -14.16
CA ILE A 175 -1.31 0.32 -14.20
C ILE A 175 -1.72 1.44 -15.15
N ALA A 176 -1.37 2.69 -14.81
CA ALA A 176 -1.56 3.88 -15.64
C ALA A 176 -3.03 4.15 -16.05
N GLU A 177 -3.99 3.70 -15.22
CA GLU A 177 -5.42 3.88 -15.43
C GLU A 177 -6.03 4.86 -14.39
N PRO A 178 -5.84 6.18 -14.56
CA PRO A 178 -6.31 7.17 -13.59
C PRO A 178 -7.83 7.20 -13.42
N GLN A 179 -8.59 6.81 -14.45
CA GLN A 179 -10.05 6.75 -14.36
C GLN A 179 -10.49 5.62 -13.44
N GLN A 180 -9.95 4.41 -13.62
CA GLN A 180 -10.29 3.25 -12.80
C GLN A 180 -9.84 3.46 -11.35
N LEU A 181 -8.66 4.09 -11.14
CA LEU A 181 -8.16 4.43 -9.81
C LEU A 181 -9.10 5.42 -9.10
N ALA A 182 -9.59 6.44 -9.83
CA ALA A 182 -10.56 7.38 -9.29
C ALA A 182 -11.92 6.73 -8.98
N ASP A 183 -12.44 5.89 -9.89
CA ASP A 183 -13.72 5.23 -9.72
C ASP A 183 -13.70 4.27 -8.53
N ALA A 184 -12.63 3.50 -8.35
CA ALA A 184 -12.42 2.64 -7.19
C ALA A 184 -12.36 3.44 -5.87
N ALA A 185 -11.66 4.56 -5.86
CA ALA A 185 -11.58 5.43 -4.70
C ALA A 185 -12.94 6.05 -4.35
N LEU A 186 -13.66 6.56 -5.35
CA LEU A 186 -15.00 7.13 -5.18
C LEU A 186 -16.00 6.11 -4.66
N GLN A 187 -15.96 4.88 -5.16
CA GLN A 187 -16.81 3.79 -4.71
C GLN A 187 -16.59 3.52 -3.21
N LEU A 188 -15.33 3.35 -2.78
CA LEU A 188 -15.02 3.08 -1.36
C LEU A 188 -15.34 4.28 -0.45
N LEU A 189 -15.04 5.50 -0.89
CA LEU A 189 -15.35 6.70 -0.10
C LEU A 189 -16.85 7.04 -0.08
N GLY A 190 -17.61 6.56 -1.04
CA GLY A 190 -19.05 6.79 -1.16
C GLY A 190 -19.92 5.76 -0.44
N ASP A 191 -19.35 4.61 -0.04
CA ASP A 191 -20.04 3.53 0.65
C ASP A 191 -19.34 3.22 1.98
N THR A 192 -19.86 3.78 3.06
CA THR A 192 -19.32 3.59 4.42
C THR A 192 -19.30 2.11 4.82
N ALA A 193 -20.31 1.32 4.42
CA ALA A 193 -20.38 -0.10 4.78
C ALA A 193 -19.28 -0.89 4.06
N ALA A 194 -19.07 -0.65 2.76
CA ALA A 194 -17.99 -1.25 1.99
C ALA A 194 -16.62 -0.83 2.52
N TRP A 195 -16.43 0.44 2.84
CA TRP A 195 -15.19 0.95 3.43
C TRP A 195 -14.88 0.30 4.78
N GLN A 196 -15.87 0.17 5.67
CA GLN A 196 -15.72 -0.50 6.96
C GLN A 196 -15.45 -2.01 6.78
N ALA A 197 -16.08 -2.67 5.82
CA ALA A 197 -15.81 -4.07 5.50
C ALA A 197 -14.36 -4.26 5.04
N ALA A 198 -13.89 -3.41 4.13
CA ALA A 198 -12.51 -3.42 3.66
C ALA A 198 -11.51 -3.12 4.79
N SER A 199 -11.83 -2.22 5.70
CA SER A 199 -11.03 -1.94 6.90
C SER A 199 -10.92 -3.17 7.81
N ARG A 200 -12.03 -3.87 8.08
CA ARG A 200 -12.00 -5.11 8.88
C ARG A 200 -11.18 -6.21 8.22
N ALA A 201 -11.34 -6.40 6.91
CA ALA A 201 -10.55 -7.35 6.14
C ALA A 201 -9.05 -7.02 6.16
N ALA A 202 -8.69 -5.75 6.04
CA ALA A 202 -7.32 -5.25 6.12
C ALA A 202 -6.69 -5.58 7.48
N ILE A 203 -7.39 -5.27 8.58
CA ILE A 203 -6.93 -5.56 9.94
C ILE A 203 -6.72 -7.06 10.14
N ALA A 204 -7.73 -7.88 9.82
CA ALA A 204 -7.65 -9.32 10.01
C ALA A 204 -6.51 -9.94 9.19
N ARG A 205 -6.33 -9.49 7.94
CA ARG A 205 -5.27 -9.97 7.06
C ARG A 205 -3.87 -9.66 7.58
N VAL A 206 -3.62 -8.42 7.98
CA VAL A 206 -2.28 -8.04 8.49
C VAL A 206 -1.95 -8.74 9.81
N GLU A 207 -2.91 -8.88 10.70
CA GLU A 207 -2.72 -9.57 11.99
C GLU A 207 -2.43 -11.05 11.80
N ARG A 208 -3.08 -11.70 10.83
CA ARG A 208 -2.94 -13.13 10.59
C ARG A 208 -1.69 -13.49 9.81
N TYR A 209 -1.27 -12.67 8.85
CA TYR A 209 -0.27 -13.10 7.85
C TYR A 209 0.98 -12.24 7.77
N TYR A 210 0.94 -10.96 8.23
CA TYR A 210 1.96 -9.98 7.92
C TYR A 210 2.50 -9.22 9.14
N THR A 211 2.56 -9.87 10.32
CA THR A 211 3.23 -9.28 11.48
C THR A 211 4.75 -9.47 11.41
N ASP A 212 5.52 -8.56 11.97
CA ASP A 212 6.97 -8.67 12.09
C ASP A 212 7.37 -9.92 12.90
N ARG A 213 6.60 -10.30 13.93
CA ARG A 213 6.81 -11.54 14.69
C ARG A 213 6.77 -12.77 13.80
N LEU A 214 5.76 -12.89 12.92
CA LEU A 214 5.66 -14.00 11.96
C LEU A 214 6.82 -14.00 10.96
N MET A 215 7.23 -12.80 10.50
CA MET A 215 8.38 -12.65 9.63
C MET A 215 9.66 -13.17 10.32
N PHE A 216 9.94 -12.73 11.54
CA PHE A 216 11.13 -13.17 12.31
C PHE A 216 11.12 -14.67 12.60
N GLU A 217 9.97 -15.25 12.91
CA GLU A 217 9.85 -16.68 13.12
C GLU A 217 10.17 -17.48 11.84
N ARG A 218 9.68 -17.04 10.68
CA ARG A 218 10.02 -17.66 9.39
C ARG A 218 11.51 -17.55 9.06
N TYR A 219 12.15 -16.42 9.36
CA TYR A 219 13.59 -16.27 9.22
C TYR A 219 14.36 -17.23 10.15
N ARG A 220 13.94 -17.33 11.42
CA ARG A 220 14.54 -18.27 12.38
C ARG A 220 14.52 -19.70 11.84
N GLN A 221 13.38 -20.16 11.35
CA GLN A 221 13.23 -21.50 10.76
C GLN A 221 14.16 -21.73 9.56
N VAL A 222 14.44 -20.70 8.77
CA VAL A 222 15.38 -20.80 7.64
C VAL A 222 16.80 -20.98 8.17
N TYR A 223 17.21 -20.17 9.15
CA TYR A 223 18.54 -20.28 9.75
C TYR A 223 18.75 -21.62 10.47
N GLU A 224 17.79 -22.09 11.24
CA GLU A 224 17.86 -23.40 11.94
C GLU A 224 18.02 -24.54 10.92
N ARG A 225 17.26 -24.52 9.82
CA ARG A 225 17.40 -25.51 8.75
C ARG A 225 18.75 -25.43 8.03
N ALA A 226 19.28 -24.24 7.83
CA ALA A 226 20.59 -24.05 7.19
C ALA A 226 21.72 -24.59 8.09
N LEU A 227 21.70 -24.28 9.38
CA LEU A 227 22.67 -24.76 10.37
C LEU A 227 22.62 -26.30 10.52
N ALA A 228 21.43 -26.89 10.56
CA ALA A 228 21.27 -28.33 10.66
C ALA A 228 21.78 -29.10 9.42
N ARG A 229 21.91 -28.43 8.28
CA ARG A 229 22.43 -29.02 7.02
C ARG A 229 23.93 -28.85 6.84
N THR A 230 24.61 -28.08 7.68
CA THR A 230 26.07 -27.94 7.67
C THR A 230 26.65 -29.06 8.53
N PRO A 231 27.21 -30.17 7.96
CA PRO A 231 27.88 -31.19 8.72
C PRO A 231 29.14 -30.55 9.31
N GLY A 232 29.24 -30.48 10.66
CA GLY A 232 30.45 -30.35 11.44
C GLY A 232 31.55 -29.41 10.90
N ALA A 233 31.48 -28.13 11.27
CA ALA A 233 32.69 -27.36 11.53
C ALA A 233 33.13 -27.73 12.94
N ALA A 234 33.85 -28.83 13.07
CA ALA A 234 34.64 -29.16 14.25
C ALA A 234 36.10 -28.85 13.93
#